data_fec47a8ff924bc5cc3f31fe429e3eeb7
#
_entry.id   fec47a8ff924bc5cc3f31fe429e3eeb7
#
_cell.length_a   1.000
_cell.length_b   1.000
_cell.length_c   1.000
_cell.angle_alpha   90.00
_cell.angle_beta   90.00
_cell.angle_gamma   90.00
#
_symmetry.space_group_name_H-M   'P 1'
#
loop_
_entity.id
_entity.type
_entity.pdbx_description
1 polymer ?
#
loop_
_entity_poly.entity_id
_entity_poly.type
_entity_poly.pdbx_seq_one_letter_code
_entity_poly.pdbx_strand_id
1 'polypeptide(L)'
;MCGVVSFHGLLGSPGNTHGASIKAKILALHGFDDPMVPVEHVIAFAQEMTQAKADWQLHTYGHTMHAFTNPVANNPQFGTVYQPDADRRSWLSMQNFLAELFV
;
A
#
# COMPACT_ATOMS: atom_id res chain seq x y z
N MET A 1 -3.29 -20.01 4.64
CA MET A 1 -3.80 -18.63 4.81
C MET A 1 -3.24 -17.74 3.74
N CYS A 2 -4.08 -16.91 3.13
CA CYS A 2 -3.66 -16.03 2.03
C CYS A 2 -3.42 -14.61 2.52
N GLY A 3 -2.46 -13.95 1.88
CA GLY A 3 -2.19 -12.55 2.14
C GLY A 3 -1.73 -11.84 0.86
N VAL A 4 -1.95 -10.54 0.82
CA VAL A 4 -1.56 -9.68 -0.30
C VAL A 4 -0.72 -8.54 0.24
N VAL A 5 0.43 -8.31 -0.38
CA VAL A 5 1.28 -7.14 -0.08
C VAL A 5 1.35 -6.29 -1.34
N SER A 6 1.04 -5.01 -1.20
CA SER A 6 1.16 -4.05 -2.30
C SER A 6 2.18 -2.97 -1.94
N PHE A 7 3.23 -2.87 -2.73
CA PHE A 7 4.21 -1.79 -2.63
C PHE A 7 3.84 -0.70 -3.62
N HIS A 8 3.64 0.52 -3.14
CA HIS A 8 3.31 1.70 -3.95
C HIS A 8 2.29 1.46 -5.05
N GLY A 9 1.24 0.66 -4.75
CA GLY A 9 0.18 0.41 -5.69
C GLY A 9 -0.79 1.58 -5.81
N LEU A 10 -1.60 1.59 -6.87
CA LEU A 10 -2.68 2.54 -7.02
C LEU A 10 -3.86 2.07 -6.18
N LEU A 11 -4.44 2.97 -5.40
CA LEU A 11 -5.47 2.63 -4.41
C LEU A 11 -6.89 3.00 -4.87
N GLY A 12 -7.06 3.33 -6.15
CA GLY A 12 -8.39 3.64 -6.69
C GLY A 12 -9.31 2.42 -6.58
N SER A 13 -10.55 2.66 -6.16
CA SER A 13 -11.51 1.58 -6.02
C SER A 13 -11.92 1.04 -7.37
N PRO A 14 -11.90 -0.29 -7.57
CA PRO A 14 -12.42 -0.88 -8.80
C PRO A 14 -13.95 -0.84 -8.90
N GLY A 15 -14.65 -0.51 -7.82
CA GLY A 15 -16.10 -0.41 -7.82
C GLY A 15 -16.83 -1.74 -7.83
N ASN A 16 -16.14 -2.85 -7.70
CA ASN A 16 -16.75 -4.19 -7.78
C ASN A 16 -16.62 -5.01 -6.50
N THR A 17 -16.21 -4.37 -5.40
CA THR A 17 -16.06 -5.04 -4.11
C THR A 17 -17.25 -4.80 -3.18
N HIS A 18 -18.22 -4.01 -3.62
CA HIS A 18 -19.38 -3.68 -2.80
C HIS A 18 -20.15 -4.95 -2.41
N GLY A 19 -20.35 -5.12 -1.11
CA GLY A 19 -21.03 -6.31 -0.58
C GLY A 19 -20.18 -7.56 -0.54
N ALA A 20 -18.96 -7.52 -1.12
CA ALA A 20 -18.04 -8.66 -1.07
C ALA A 20 -17.38 -8.78 0.30
N SER A 21 -16.95 -10.00 0.62
CA SER A 21 -16.17 -10.27 1.82
C SER A 21 -14.78 -10.73 1.40
N ILE A 22 -13.74 -10.04 1.88
CA ILE A 22 -12.35 -10.36 1.55
C ILE A 22 -11.76 -11.19 2.69
N LYS A 23 -11.31 -12.38 2.37
CA LYS A 23 -10.77 -13.32 3.35
C LYS A 23 -9.26 -13.28 3.47
N ALA A 24 -8.57 -12.72 2.49
CA ALA A 24 -7.12 -12.56 2.54
C ALA A 24 -6.76 -11.42 3.48
N LYS A 25 -5.60 -11.54 4.15
CA LYS A 25 -5.02 -10.40 4.87
C LYS A 25 -4.30 -9.49 3.88
N ILE A 26 -4.37 -8.20 4.10
CA ILE A 26 -3.88 -7.20 3.15
C ILE A 26 -2.94 -6.23 3.84
N LEU A 27 -1.77 -6.01 3.23
CA LEU A 27 -0.82 -4.97 3.64
C LEU A 27 -0.52 -4.07 2.45
N ALA A 28 -0.87 -2.81 2.55
CA ALA A 28 -0.55 -1.80 1.54
C ALA A 28 0.52 -0.85 2.09
N LEU A 29 1.55 -0.61 1.30
CA LEU A 29 2.70 0.22 1.67
C LEU A 29 2.75 1.41 0.70
N HIS A 30 2.43 2.59 1.21
CA HIS A 30 2.06 3.76 0.41
C HIS A 30 2.95 4.96 0.72
N GLY A 31 3.40 5.67 -0.31
CA GLY A 31 4.07 6.95 -0.18
C GLY A 31 3.06 8.09 -0.18
N PHE A 32 3.05 8.90 0.86
CA PHE A 32 2.03 9.96 1.02
C PHE A 32 2.12 11.01 -0.08
N ASP A 33 3.33 11.30 -0.58
CA ASP A 33 3.54 12.31 -1.62
C ASP A 33 3.39 11.73 -3.04
N ASP A 34 2.90 10.51 -3.17
CA ASP A 34 2.65 9.87 -4.46
C ASP A 34 1.53 10.61 -5.20
N PRO A 35 1.83 11.33 -6.30
CA PRO A 35 0.81 12.10 -7.00
C PRO A 35 -0.19 11.25 -7.76
N MET A 36 0.10 9.96 -7.95
CA MET A 36 -0.80 9.03 -8.62
C MET A 36 -1.92 8.55 -7.69
N VAL A 37 -1.81 8.84 -6.38
CA VAL A 37 -2.76 8.38 -5.37
C VAL A 37 -3.21 9.59 -4.54
N PRO A 38 -4.26 10.30 -4.97
CA PRO A 38 -4.83 11.38 -4.16
C PRO A 38 -5.30 10.89 -2.79
N VAL A 39 -5.35 11.80 -1.82
CA VAL A 39 -5.78 11.46 -0.44
C VAL A 39 -7.16 10.82 -0.43
N GLU A 40 -8.05 11.25 -1.32
CA GLU A 40 -9.39 10.68 -1.43
C GLU A 40 -9.36 9.20 -1.76
N HIS A 41 -8.36 8.74 -2.55
CA HIS A 41 -8.19 7.32 -2.87
C HIS A 41 -7.74 6.53 -1.64
N VAL A 42 -6.91 7.12 -0.79
CA VAL A 42 -6.46 6.47 0.45
C VAL A 42 -7.64 6.25 1.38
N ILE A 43 -8.49 7.27 1.54
CA ILE A 43 -9.68 7.18 2.37
C ILE A 43 -10.65 6.15 1.80
N ALA A 44 -10.87 6.18 0.49
CA ALA A 44 -11.76 5.24 -0.17
C ALA A 44 -11.27 3.79 -0.02
N PHE A 45 -9.96 3.57 -0.11
CA PHE A 45 -9.37 2.25 0.11
C PHE A 45 -9.67 1.73 1.52
N ALA A 46 -9.46 2.57 2.54
CA ALA A 46 -9.72 2.19 3.92
C ALA A 46 -11.21 1.84 4.13
N GLN A 47 -12.09 2.65 3.57
CA GLN A 47 -13.52 2.41 3.67
C GLN A 47 -13.93 1.12 2.96
N GLU A 48 -13.41 0.89 1.76
CA GLU A 48 -13.71 -0.29 0.97
C GLU A 48 -13.25 -1.57 1.67
N MET A 49 -12.03 -1.57 2.20
CA MET A 49 -11.50 -2.74 2.91
C MET A 49 -12.30 -3.03 4.19
N THR A 50 -12.73 -1.97 4.87
CA THR A 50 -13.55 -2.12 6.09
C THR A 50 -14.92 -2.67 5.73
N GLN A 51 -15.55 -2.20 4.68
CA GLN A 51 -16.86 -2.70 4.24
C GLN A 51 -16.77 -4.15 3.76
N ALA A 52 -15.65 -4.54 3.17
CA ALA A 52 -15.41 -5.91 2.73
C ALA A 52 -14.98 -6.82 3.87
N LYS A 53 -14.91 -6.31 5.09
CA LYS A 53 -14.52 -7.06 6.30
C LYS A 53 -13.14 -7.69 6.19
N ALA A 54 -12.23 -7.03 5.46
CA ALA A 54 -10.85 -7.49 5.31
C ALA A 54 -10.06 -7.23 6.60
N ASP A 55 -9.06 -8.08 6.84
CA ASP A 55 -8.00 -7.79 7.79
C ASP A 55 -6.92 -7.02 7.02
N TRP A 56 -6.90 -5.71 7.18
CA TRP A 56 -6.08 -4.84 6.34
C TRP A 56 -5.22 -3.90 7.15
N GLN A 57 -4.07 -3.56 6.57
CA GLN A 57 -3.16 -2.56 7.10
C GLN A 57 -2.73 -1.64 5.95
N LEU A 58 -2.58 -0.37 6.26
CA LEU A 58 -2.04 0.62 5.32
C LEU A 58 -0.96 1.40 6.06
N HIS A 59 0.28 1.27 5.60
CA HIS A 59 1.39 2.06 6.13
C HIS A 59 1.68 3.18 5.14
N THR A 60 1.60 4.42 5.62
CA THR A 60 1.82 5.61 4.81
C THR A 60 3.14 6.25 5.25
N TYR A 61 4.02 6.49 4.30
CA TYR A 61 5.34 7.06 4.55
C TYR A 61 5.38 8.51 4.09
N GLY A 62 5.73 9.42 5.00
CA GLY A 62 5.88 10.84 4.68
C GLY A 62 7.08 11.09 3.75
N HIS A 63 7.01 12.17 2.98
CA HIS A 63 8.08 12.58 2.05
C HIS A 63 8.49 11.47 1.08
N THR A 64 7.54 10.63 0.68
CA THR A 64 7.78 9.43 -0.12
C THR A 64 6.83 9.43 -1.30
N MET A 65 7.38 9.26 -2.49
CA MET A 65 6.63 9.25 -3.74
C MET A 65 6.42 7.83 -4.26
N HIS A 66 5.88 7.72 -5.48
CA HIS A 66 5.64 6.43 -6.13
C HIS A 66 6.97 5.72 -6.44
N ALA A 67 6.95 4.41 -6.54
CA ALA A 67 8.13 3.59 -6.86
C ALA A 67 9.28 3.75 -5.84
N PHE A 68 8.95 4.01 -4.59
CA PHE A 68 9.97 4.32 -3.57
C PHE A 68 10.91 3.16 -3.24
N THR A 69 10.59 1.93 -3.65
CA THR A 69 11.48 0.78 -3.46
C THR A 69 12.38 0.51 -4.68
N ASN A 70 12.26 1.29 -5.74
CA ASN A 70 13.05 1.13 -6.95
C ASN A 70 14.29 2.03 -6.88
N PRO A 71 15.52 1.45 -6.73
CA PRO A 71 16.73 2.26 -6.53
C PRO A 71 17.09 3.17 -7.71
N VAL A 72 16.55 2.92 -8.90
CA VAL A 72 16.82 3.76 -10.07
C VAL A 72 15.73 4.80 -10.32
N ALA A 73 14.67 4.82 -9.52
CA ALA A 73 13.61 5.82 -9.66
C ALA A 73 14.13 7.19 -9.23
N ASN A 74 14.11 8.16 -10.14
CA ASN A 74 14.58 9.52 -9.86
C ASN A 74 13.93 10.50 -10.83
N ASN A 75 12.60 10.58 -10.79
CA ASN A 75 11.85 11.53 -11.61
C ASN A 75 10.77 12.20 -10.77
N PRO A 76 11.15 13.22 -9.97
CA PRO A 76 10.19 13.89 -9.09
C PRO A 76 9.06 14.60 -9.83
N GLN A 77 9.30 15.02 -11.08
CA GLN A 77 8.23 15.64 -11.87
C GLN A 77 7.14 14.64 -12.26
N PHE A 78 7.52 13.39 -12.52
CA PHE A 78 6.59 12.32 -12.78
C PHE A 78 6.03 11.72 -11.48
N GLY A 79 6.69 11.94 -10.36
CA GLY A 79 6.26 11.44 -9.05
C GLY A 79 6.86 10.10 -8.65
N THR A 80 7.98 9.71 -9.27
CA THR A 80 8.67 8.45 -8.97
C THR A 80 10.08 8.75 -8.44
N VAL A 81 10.31 8.48 -7.15
CA VAL A 81 11.59 8.73 -6.51
C VAL A 81 11.89 7.64 -5.49
N TYR A 82 13.09 7.07 -5.57
CA TYR A 82 13.56 6.11 -4.55
C TYR A 82 13.71 6.81 -3.20
N GLN A 83 13.23 6.16 -2.14
CA GLN A 83 13.36 6.67 -0.77
C GLN A 83 13.93 5.55 0.09
N PRO A 84 15.21 5.62 0.48
CA PRO A 84 15.86 4.51 1.18
C PRO A 84 15.26 4.15 2.53
N ASP A 85 14.79 5.14 3.30
CA ASP A 85 14.16 4.86 4.59
C ASP A 85 12.81 4.17 4.42
N ALA A 86 11.99 4.64 3.48
CA ALA A 86 10.71 4.02 3.19
C ALA A 86 10.92 2.61 2.61
N ASP A 87 11.92 2.43 1.76
CA ASP A 87 12.29 1.12 1.23
C ASP A 87 12.59 0.15 2.38
N ARG A 88 13.52 0.51 3.26
CA ARG A 88 13.90 -0.33 4.40
C ARG A 88 12.71 -0.61 5.31
N ARG A 89 11.95 0.43 5.66
CA ARG A 89 10.82 0.30 6.58
C ARG A 89 9.72 -0.57 5.99
N SER A 90 9.44 -0.42 4.71
CA SER A 90 8.41 -1.21 4.05
C SER A 90 8.80 -2.69 3.95
N TRP A 91 10.07 -2.99 3.69
CA TRP A 91 10.56 -4.36 3.68
C TRP A 91 10.41 -5.02 5.05
N LEU A 92 10.75 -4.30 6.13
CA LEU A 92 10.58 -4.82 7.49
C LEU A 92 9.10 -5.08 7.81
N SER A 93 8.22 -4.18 7.39
CA SER A 93 6.78 -4.36 7.57
C SER A 93 6.28 -5.58 6.81
N MET A 94 6.75 -5.78 5.58
CA MET A 94 6.40 -6.96 4.79
C MET A 94 6.87 -8.24 5.47
N GLN A 95 8.11 -8.27 5.96
CA GLN A 95 8.65 -9.45 6.64
C GLN A 95 7.84 -9.80 7.87
N ASN A 96 7.46 -8.79 8.66
CA ASN A 96 6.63 -8.98 9.84
C ASN A 96 5.25 -9.51 9.47
N PHE A 97 4.67 -8.99 8.40
CA PHE A 97 3.37 -9.44 7.89
C PHE A 97 3.41 -10.90 7.45
N LEU A 98 4.46 -11.27 6.69
CA LEU A 98 4.63 -12.64 6.23
C LEU A 98 4.84 -13.61 7.39
N ALA A 99 5.59 -13.21 8.41
CA ALA A 99 5.79 -14.02 9.61
C ALA A 99 4.46 -14.31 10.30
N GLU A 100 3.55 -13.34 10.34
CA GLU A 100 2.22 -13.52 10.91
C GLU A 100 1.40 -14.53 10.10
N LEU A 101 1.51 -14.50 8.77
CA LEU A 101 0.76 -15.40 7.91
C LEU A 101 1.17 -16.86 8.04
N PHE A 102 2.45 -17.12 8.32
CA PHE A 102 3.03 -18.46 8.30
C PHE A 102 3.37 -18.98 9.69
N VAL A 103 2.74 -18.44 10.70
CA VAL A 103 2.89 -18.93 12.07
C VAL A 103 2.01 -20.14 12.32
#